data_7ef23d94b05f8b05a57de89f63242478
#
_entry.id   7ef23d94b05f8b05a57de89f63242478
#
_cell.length_a   1.000
_cell.length_b   1.000
_cell.length_c   1.000
_cell.angle_alpha   90.00
_cell.angle_beta   90.00
_cell.angle_gamma   90.00
#
_symmetry.space_group_name_H-M   'P 1'
#
loop_
_entity.id
_entity.type
_entity.pdbx_description
1 polymer ?
#
loop_
_entity_poly.entity_id
_entity_poly.type
_entity_poly.pdbx_seq_one_letter_code
_entity_poly.pdbx_strand_id
1 'polypeptide(L)'
;MEGVSRRYGDVAAVADISLHVNAGTILGVIGPSGSGKTTMIRMLTGTLEPTSGTLTVLGQTPRKFTRHAREKIGYMPQHFVLYEELTARENLSFVASLFGLLWPKRGRRVKEMLKLVDLWEARGRRARQLSGGMQRRLELACALVHDPVLLFVDEPTAGLDPMLRQKIWAEFRRLREVRRTLVVTTQYVGEAEYCDTVAVLAHGRLIALAAPEDLRRMALGGEVLEIETTQAFDAAMLEQVPGVRAVRQSAPRHFLVITDDAGEATPRVLQAIQGAGIEVLSSSEYRPSFDEVFAELVAHADVDHSAEEEDRRVSNRRGVARAA
;
A
#
# COMPACT_ATOMS: atom_id res chain seq x y z
N MET A 1 -8.13 9.23 10.26
CA MET A 1 -7.44 10.48 9.90
C MET A 1 -8.44 11.36 9.18
N GLU A 2 -8.53 12.64 9.58
CA GLU A 2 -9.48 13.61 9.02
C GLU A 2 -8.73 14.93 8.79
N GLY A 3 -8.48 15.29 7.53
CA GLY A 3 -7.77 16.49 7.12
C GLY A 3 -6.35 16.62 7.69
N VAL A 4 -5.65 15.49 7.87
CA VAL A 4 -4.37 15.45 8.58
C VAL A 4 -3.24 15.96 7.68
N SER A 5 -2.50 16.95 8.20
CA SER A 5 -1.31 17.46 7.53
C SER A 5 -0.10 17.48 8.47
N ARG A 6 1.09 17.33 7.89
CA ARG A 6 2.36 17.52 8.59
C ARG A 6 3.33 18.33 7.72
N ARG A 7 3.77 19.46 8.25
CA ARG A 7 4.75 20.35 7.58
C ARG A 7 6.08 20.36 8.33
N TYR A 8 7.15 20.51 7.59
CA TYR A 8 8.51 20.78 8.08
C TYR A 8 8.99 22.06 7.38
N GLY A 9 8.91 23.18 8.09
CA GLY A 9 9.08 24.48 7.46
C GLY A 9 8.04 24.69 6.34
N ASP A 10 8.50 24.99 5.14
CA ASP A 10 7.63 25.22 3.98
C ASP A 10 7.21 23.92 3.26
N VAL A 11 7.84 22.80 3.58
CA VAL A 11 7.53 21.50 2.93
C VAL A 11 6.41 20.78 3.66
N ALA A 12 5.35 20.43 2.94
CA ALA A 12 4.29 19.55 3.44
C ALA A 12 4.66 18.10 3.14
N ALA A 13 5.12 17.38 4.15
CA ALA A 13 5.43 15.95 4.02
C ALA A 13 4.17 15.08 3.98
N VAL A 14 3.06 15.57 4.56
CA VAL A 14 1.71 15.01 4.49
C VAL A 14 0.76 16.18 4.37
N ALA A 15 -0.14 16.18 3.40
CA ALA A 15 -1.04 17.27 3.07
C ALA A 15 -2.47 16.78 2.96
N ASP A 16 -3.32 17.20 3.92
CA ASP A 16 -4.78 17.02 3.92
C ASP A 16 -5.24 15.56 3.69
N ILE A 17 -4.61 14.61 4.38
CA ILE A 17 -4.97 13.20 4.26
C ILE A 17 -6.17 12.87 5.13
N SER A 18 -7.23 12.35 4.49
CA SER A 18 -8.40 11.76 5.14
C SER A 18 -8.51 10.29 4.75
N LEU A 19 -8.46 9.39 5.73
CA LEU A 19 -8.64 7.95 5.50
C LEU A 19 -9.17 7.26 6.75
N HIS A 20 -9.88 6.17 6.53
CA HIS A 20 -10.37 5.27 7.57
C HIS A 20 -9.87 3.84 7.32
N VAL A 21 -9.50 3.14 8.39
CA VAL A 21 -9.04 1.74 8.33
C VAL A 21 -10.01 0.88 9.11
N ASN A 22 -10.58 -0.12 8.45
CA ASN A 22 -11.49 -1.07 9.09
C ASN A 22 -10.70 -2.07 9.95
N ALA A 23 -11.30 -2.47 11.08
CA ALA A 23 -10.71 -3.50 11.93
C ALA A 23 -10.66 -4.87 11.21
N GLY A 24 -9.55 -5.58 11.38
CA GLY A 24 -9.35 -6.90 10.77
C GLY A 24 -9.03 -6.86 9.28
N THR A 25 -8.49 -5.75 8.79
CA THR A 25 -8.05 -5.58 7.40
C THR A 25 -6.57 -5.24 7.29
N ILE A 26 -6.00 -5.44 6.12
CA ILE A 26 -4.67 -4.98 5.73
C ILE A 26 -4.84 -3.72 4.88
N LEU A 27 -4.40 -2.56 5.39
CA LEU A 27 -4.18 -1.36 4.60
C LEU A 27 -2.74 -1.34 4.09
N GLY A 28 -2.56 -1.39 2.78
CA GLY A 28 -1.29 -1.07 2.12
C GLY A 28 -1.18 0.43 1.90
N VAL A 29 -0.05 1.03 2.25
CA VAL A 29 0.26 2.43 1.94
C VAL A 29 1.42 2.43 0.97
N ILE A 30 1.13 2.73 -0.29
CA ILE A 30 2.07 2.61 -1.40
C ILE A 30 2.44 4.00 -1.91
N GLY A 31 3.67 4.14 -2.34
CA GLY A 31 4.15 5.37 -2.94
C GLY A 31 5.66 5.40 -3.05
N PRO A 32 6.24 6.31 -3.85
CA PRO A 32 7.68 6.44 -4.01
C PRO A 32 8.35 6.87 -2.71
N SER A 33 9.67 6.81 -2.68
CA SER A 33 10.45 7.37 -1.57
C SER A 33 10.12 8.86 -1.42
N GLY A 34 9.94 9.32 -0.17
CA GLY A 34 9.58 10.72 0.10
C GLY A 34 8.09 11.06 -0.03
N SER A 35 7.20 10.13 -0.40
CA SER A 35 5.75 10.40 -0.53
C SER A 35 5.01 10.63 0.80
N GLY A 36 5.67 10.52 1.95
CA GLY A 36 5.07 10.77 3.26
C GLY A 36 4.69 9.53 4.06
N LYS A 37 4.89 8.30 3.56
CA LYS A 37 4.53 7.02 4.22
C LYS A 37 5.04 6.91 5.66
N THR A 38 6.35 7.04 5.86
CA THR A 38 6.98 6.96 7.19
C THR A 38 6.50 8.10 8.10
N THR A 39 6.28 9.31 7.56
CA THR A 39 5.71 10.43 8.31
C THR A 39 4.32 10.10 8.81
N MET A 40 3.48 9.51 7.96
CA MET A 40 2.14 9.06 8.32
C MET A 40 2.18 7.97 9.41
N ILE A 41 3.02 6.95 9.27
CA ILE A 41 3.20 5.90 10.30
C ILE A 41 3.65 6.52 11.64
N ARG A 42 4.59 7.46 11.62
CA ARG A 42 5.05 8.14 12.86
C ARG A 42 3.94 8.95 13.54
N MET A 43 3.04 9.55 12.78
CA MET A 43 1.86 10.21 13.34
C MET A 43 0.88 9.19 13.93
N LEU A 44 0.60 8.08 13.22
CA LEU A 44 -0.30 7.01 13.67
C LEU A 44 0.22 6.30 14.94
N THR A 45 1.54 6.18 15.10
CA THR A 45 2.17 5.59 16.30
C THR A 45 2.34 6.59 17.45
N GLY A 46 2.04 7.88 17.24
CA GLY A 46 2.17 8.94 18.25
C GLY A 46 3.60 9.40 18.51
N THR A 47 4.56 9.02 17.68
CA THR A 47 5.95 9.51 17.75
C THR A 47 6.10 10.88 17.10
N LEU A 48 5.13 11.31 16.30
CA LEU A 48 5.06 12.60 15.64
C LEU A 48 3.63 13.16 15.77
N GLU A 49 3.49 14.47 15.99
CA GLU A 49 2.20 15.15 15.98
C GLU A 49 1.87 15.71 14.61
N PRO A 50 0.60 15.67 14.15
CA PRO A 50 0.18 16.40 12.97
C PRO A 50 0.29 17.91 13.20
N THR A 51 0.48 18.68 12.12
CA THR A 51 0.43 20.16 12.17
C THR A 51 -1.02 20.65 12.19
N SER A 52 -1.93 19.90 11.52
CA SER A 52 -3.37 20.17 11.48
C SER A 52 -4.15 18.88 11.25
N GLY A 53 -5.47 18.96 11.43
CA GLY A 53 -6.39 17.83 11.28
C GLY A 53 -6.51 16.98 12.54
N THR A 54 -7.37 15.95 12.46
CA THR A 54 -7.68 15.05 13.58
C THR A 54 -7.19 13.64 13.29
N LEU A 55 -6.48 13.05 14.26
CA LEU A 55 -5.94 11.71 14.18
C LEU A 55 -6.40 10.87 15.36
N THR A 56 -7.09 9.77 15.06
CA THR A 56 -7.61 8.83 16.07
C THR A 56 -7.19 7.40 15.72
N VAL A 57 -6.63 6.68 16.67
CA VAL A 57 -6.24 5.27 16.58
C VAL A 57 -6.76 4.54 17.82
N LEU A 58 -7.51 3.44 17.61
CA LEU A 58 -8.18 2.70 18.69
C LEU A 58 -9.00 3.62 19.63
N GLY A 59 -9.66 4.64 19.06
CA GLY A 59 -10.48 5.60 19.81
C GLY A 59 -9.69 6.65 20.60
N GLN A 60 -8.38 6.74 20.44
CA GLN A 60 -7.52 7.68 21.17
C GLN A 60 -6.64 8.51 20.22
N THR A 61 -6.32 9.74 20.64
CA THR A 61 -5.28 10.53 19.96
C THR A 61 -3.91 9.87 20.20
N PRO A 62 -3.11 9.57 19.18
CA PRO A 62 -1.87 8.79 19.33
C PRO A 62 -0.87 9.35 20.34
N ARG A 63 -0.73 10.67 20.42
CA ARG A 63 0.13 11.33 21.42
C ARG A 63 -0.28 11.01 22.86
N LYS A 64 -1.57 10.75 23.10
CA LYS A 64 -2.18 10.50 24.41
C LYS A 64 -2.51 9.02 24.66
N PHE A 65 -1.88 8.10 23.94
CA PHE A 65 -2.11 6.67 24.14
C PHE A 65 -1.90 6.27 25.61
N THR A 66 -2.92 5.66 26.19
CA THR A 66 -2.80 4.98 27.47
C THR A 66 -1.86 3.77 27.34
N ARG A 67 -1.35 3.29 28.48
CA ARG A 67 -0.56 2.04 28.51
C ARG A 67 -1.31 0.90 27.85
N HIS A 68 -2.60 0.74 28.14
CA HIS A 68 -3.44 -0.30 27.56
C HIS A 68 -3.57 -0.19 26.04
N ALA A 69 -3.67 1.03 25.48
CA ALA A 69 -3.68 1.21 24.04
C ALA A 69 -2.33 0.82 23.40
N ARG A 70 -1.21 1.20 24.04
CA ARG A 70 0.15 0.83 23.55
C ARG A 70 0.37 -0.67 23.57
N GLU A 71 -0.14 -1.39 24.59
CA GLU A 71 -0.08 -2.85 24.65
C GLU A 71 -0.85 -3.56 23.50
N LYS A 72 -1.79 -2.86 22.86
CA LYS A 72 -2.55 -3.35 21.70
C LYS A 72 -1.92 -3.03 20.34
N ILE A 73 -0.84 -2.25 20.34
CA ILE A 73 -0.20 -1.77 19.10
C ILE A 73 1.18 -2.40 18.99
N GLY A 74 1.45 -3.05 17.86
CA GLY A 74 2.79 -3.44 17.42
C GLY A 74 3.34 -2.42 16.44
N TYR A 75 4.62 -2.17 16.49
CA TYR A 75 5.30 -1.29 15.54
C TYR A 75 6.63 -1.86 15.10
N MET A 76 6.82 -1.96 13.80
CA MET A 76 8.06 -2.32 13.15
C MET A 76 8.53 -1.12 12.31
N PRO A 77 9.56 -0.38 12.74
CA PRO A 77 10.06 0.78 12.02
C PRO A 77 10.90 0.39 10.80
N GLN A 78 11.12 1.38 9.91
CA GLN A 78 11.96 1.21 8.73
C GLN A 78 13.42 0.91 9.07
N HIS A 79 13.96 1.60 10.08
CA HIS A 79 15.34 1.45 10.53
C HIS A 79 15.46 0.42 11.63
N PHE A 80 16.58 -0.29 11.60
CA PHE A 80 16.92 -1.33 12.55
C PHE A 80 16.97 -0.83 14.00
N VAL A 81 16.25 -1.50 14.91
CA VAL A 81 16.13 -1.12 16.33
C VAL A 81 16.45 -2.26 17.30
N LEU A 82 17.10 -3.33 16.85
CA LEU A 82 17.48 -4.44 17.71
C LEU A 82 18.74 -4.10 18.53
N TYR A 83 18.85 -4.72 19.69
CA TYR A 83 20.06 -4.67 20.50
C TYR A 83 21.10 -5.62 19.90
N GLU A 84 22.12 -5.07 19.27
CA GLU A 84 23.12 -5.80 18.47
C GLU A 84 23.89 -6.86 19.26
N GLU A 85 24.18 -6.60 20.55
CA GLU A 85 24.91 -7.50 21.44
C GLU A 85 24.04 -8.63 22.02
N LEU A 86 22.72 -8.47 22.00
CA LEU A 86 21.80 -9.49 22.45
C LEU A 86 21.55 -10.53 21.33
N THR A 87 21.37 -11.78 21.74
CA THR A 87 20.95 -12.85 20.83
C THR A 87 19.52 -12.61 20.33
N ALA A 88 19.11 -13.31 19.26
CA ALA A 88 17.74 -13.23 18.75
C ALA A 88 16.71 -13.56 19.84
N ARG A 89 16.98 -14.59 20.68
CA ARG A 89 16.12 -14.95 21.81
C ARG A 89 16.09 -13.87 22.88
N GLU A 90 17.21 -13.27 23.21
CA GLU A 90 17.30 -12.23 24.24
C GLU A 90 16.62 -10.94 23.80
N ASN A 91 16.81 -10.49 22.54
CA ASN A 91 16.08 -9.37 21.97
C ASN A 91 14.56 -9.56 22.14
N LEU A 92 14.06 -10.69 21.68
CA LEU A 92 12.64 -10.99 21.74
C LEU A 92 12.11 -11.11 23.18
N SER A 93 12.92 -11.73 24.08
CA SER A 93 12.58 -11.85 25.50
C SER A 93 12.57 -10.50 26.21
N PHE A 94 13.49 -9.61 25.84
CA PHE A 94 13.55 -8.26 26.35
C PHE A 94 12.29 -7.47 25.95
N VAL A 95 11.94 -7.44 24.66
CA VAL A 95 10.72 -6.76 24.18
C VAL A 95 9.48 -7.35 24.85
N ALA A 96 9.36 -8.68 24.93
CA ALA A 96 8.26 -9.33 25.62
C ALA A 96 8.13 -8.90 27.09
N SER A 97 9.25 -8.67 27.78
CA SER A 97 9.25 -8.19 29.18
C SER A 97 8.76 -6.75 29.31
N LEU A 98 9.08 -5.87 28.36
CA LEU A 98 8.57 -4.48 28.35
C LEU A 98 7.04 -4.42 28.26
N PHE A 99 6.43 -5.39 27.58
CA PHE A 99 4.98 -5.55 27.48
C PHE A 99 4.38 -6.39 28.61
N GLY A 100 5.16 -6.68 29.68
CA GLY A 100 4.66 -7.33 30.88
C GLY A 100 4.43 -8.85 30.75
N LEU A 101 4.99 -9.50 29.72
CA LEU A 101 4.92 -10.96 29.63
C LEU A 101 5.82 -11.60 30.67
N LEU A 102 5.20 -12.24 31.67
CA LEU A 102 5.92 -12.92 32.74
C LEU A 102 6.28 -14.35 32.35
N TRP A 103 7.32 -14.89 33.00
CA TRP A 103 7.68 -16.29 32.95
C TRP A 103 6.58 -17.16 33.61
N PRO A 104 6.14 -18.33 33.03
CA PRO A 104 6.68 -19.03 31.85
C PRO A 104 6.04 -18.63 30.51
N LYS A 105 4.99 -17.78 30.50
CA LYS A 105 4.29 -17.36 29.25
C LYS A 105 5.25 -16.72 28.26
N ARG A 106 6.20 -15.90 28.75
CA ARG A 106 7.22 -15.25 27.92
C ARG A 106 8.06 -16.27 27.14
N GLY A 107 8.58 -17.30 27.81
CA GLY A 107 9.41 -18.32 27.15
C GLY A 107 8.69 -19.06 26.04
N ARG A 108 7.40 -19.40 26.27
CA ARG A 108 6.55 -20.03 25.25
C ARG A 108 6.34 -19.08 24.06
N ARG A 109 5.97 -17.83 24.32
CA ARG A 109 5.70 -16.85 23.26
C ARG A 109 6.95 -16.52 22.45
N VAL A 110 8.12 -16.35 23.09
CA VAL A 110 9.41 -16.17 22.42
C VAL A 110 9.71 -17.35 21.47
N LYS A 111 9.50 -18.58 21.92
CA LYS A 111 9.69 -19.78 21.07
C LYS A 111 8.73 -19.78 19.87
N GLU A 112 7.47 -19.47 20.08
CA GLU A 112 6.46 -19.37 19.02
C GLU A 112 6.86 -18.35 17.97
N MET A 113 7.24 -17.14 18.37
CA MET A 113 7.62 -16.05 17.47
C MET A 113 8.92 -16.37 16.70
N LEU A 114 9.94 -16.94 17.35
CA LEU A 114 11.16 -17.35 16.64
C LEU A 114 10.91 -18.45 15.61
N LYS A 115 9.97 -19.35 15.87
CA LYS A 115 9.56 -20.35 14.89
C LYS A 115 8.78 -19.73 13.73
N LEU A 116 7.87 -18.81 14.04
CA LEU A 116 7.06 -18.08 13.05
C LEU A 116 7.93 -17.41 11.99
N VAL A 117 9.02 -16.78 12.42
CA VAL A 117 9.94 -16.04 11.53
C VAL A 117 11.14 -16.87 11.07
N ASP A 118 11.13 -18.17 11.22
CA ASP A 118 12.23 -19.08 10.82
C ASP A 118 13.60 -18.73 11.46
N LEU A 119 13.61 -18.31 12.72
CA LEU A 119 14.83 -17.94 13.46
C LEU A 119 15.10 -18.85 14.65
N TRP A 120 14.34 -19.93 14.82
CA TRP A 120 14.54 -20.82 15.98
C TRP A 120 15.95 -21.42 16.05
N GLU A 121 16.51 -21.84 14.92
CA GLU A 121 17.86 -22.41 14.87
C GLU A 121 18.95 -21.37 15.07
N ALA A 122 18.67 -20.10 14.73
CA ALA A 122 19.57 -18.98 14.94
C ALA A 122 19.36 -18.25 16.28
N ARG A 123 18.49 -18.75 17.17
CA ARG A 123 18.07 -18.09 18.42
C ARG A 123 19.21 -17.68 19.37
N GLY A 124 20.33 -18.36 19.29
CA GLY A 124 21.55 -18.10 20.09
C GLY A 124 22.56 -17.17 19.41
N ARG A 125 22.32 -16.75 18.15
CA ARG A 125 23.21 -15.81 17.47
C ARG A 125 22.90 -14.39 17.91
N ARG A 126 23.92 -13.56 18.10
CA ARG A 126 23.74 -12.12 18.39
C ARG A 126 23.13 -11.43 17.18
N ALA A 127 22.33 -10.37 17.42
CA ALA A 127 21.63 -9.67 16.35
C ALA A 127 22.60 -9.14 15.28
N ARG A 128 23.77 -8.62 15.63
CA ARG A 128 24.84 -8.19 14.71
C ARG A 128 25.40 -9.31 13.81
N GLN A 129 25.23 -10.57 14.19
CA GLN A 129 25.69 -11.75 13.45
C GLN A 129 24.63 -12.32 12.50
N LEU A 130 23.43 -11.77 12.53
CA LEU A 130 22.34 -12.13 11.63
C LEU A 130 22.49 -11.39 10.31
N SER A 131 22.08 -12.02 9.21
CA SER A 131 21.95 -11.29 7.94
C SER A 131 20.85 -10.22 8.03
N GLY A 132 20.87 -9.20 7.15
CA GLY A 132 19.86 -8.15 7.15
C GLY A 132 18.43 -8.69 7.09
N GLY A 133 18.16 -9.70 6.25
CA GLY A 133 16.86 -10.37 6.19
C GLY A 133 16.50 -11.13 7.48
N MET A 134 17.48 -11.72 8.18
CA MET A 134 17.23 -12.34 9.49
C MET A 134 16.95 -11.29 10.56
N GLN A 135 17.64 -10.17 10.52
CA GLN A 135 17.41 -9.05 11.42
C GLN A 135 15.99 -8.51 11.22
N ARG A 136 15.57 -8.31 9.96
CA ARG A 136 14.23 -7.82 9.62
C ARG A 136 13.13 -8.76 10.11
N ARG A 137 13.32 -10.05 9.99
CA ARG A 137 12.41 -11.08 10.54
C ARG A 137 12.35 -11.04 12.07
N LEU A 138 13.49 -10.79 12.74
CA LEU A 138 13.52 -10.66 14.19
C LEU A 138 12.77 -9.40 14.66
N GLU A 139 12.88 -8.29 13.95
CA GLU A 139 12.09 -7.07 14.22
C GLU A 139 10.59 -7.32 14.11
N LEU A 140 10.15 -8.03 13.06
CA LEU A 140 8.75 -8.43 12.93
C LEU A 140 8.31 -9.29 14.11
N ALA A 141 9.13 -10.26 14.53
CA ALA A 141 8.82 -11.07 15.70
C ALA A 141 8.71 -10.22 16.98
N CYS A 142 9.58 -9.23 17.16
CA CYS A 142 9.51 -8.29 18.27
C CYS A 142 8.21 -7.45 18.26
N ALA A 143 7.79 -6.98 17.08
CA ALA A 143 6.53 -6.24 16.94
C ALA A 143 5.30 -7.09 17.24
N LEU A 144 5.38 -8.43 17.09
CA LEU A 144 4.28 -9.37 17.29
C LEU A 144 4.29 -10.09 18.65
N VAL A 145 5.38 -10.01 19.43
CA VAL A 145 5.55 -10.87 20.61
C VAL A 145 4.50 -10.68 21.69
N HIS A 146 3.95 -9.48 21.83
CA HIS A 146 2.92 -9.12 22.83
C HIS A 146 1.49 -9.30 22.32
N ASP A 147 1.31 -9.89 21.13
CA ASP A 147 0.03 -10.20 20.48
C ASP A 147 -0.87 -8.97 20.23
N PRO A 148 -0.36 -7.96 19.49
CA PRO A 148 -1.10 -6.73 19.24
C PRO A 148 -2.36 -6.99 18.38
N VAL A 149 -3.38 -6.13 18.53
CA VAL A 149 -4.57 -6.13 17.67
C VAL A 149 -4.39 -5.25 16.44
N LEU A 150 -3.46 -4.30 16.49
CA LEU A 150 -3.11 -3.37 15.41
C LEU A 150 -1.59 -3.39 15.23
N LEU A 151 -1.15 -3.59 14.00
CA LEU A 151 0.26 -3.63 13.64
C LEU A 151 0.57 -2.55 12.61
N PHE A 152 1.49 -1.67 12.94
CA PHE A 152 2.11 -0.73 12.00
C PHE A 152 3.45 -1.30 11.54
N VAL A 153 3.66 -1.37 10.23
CA VAL A 153 4.85 -1.97 9.64
C VAL A 153 5.40 -1.06 8.55
N ASP A 154 6.58 -0.53 8.77
CA ASP A 154 7.20 0.41 7.84
C ASP A 154 8.24 -0.29 6.97
N GLU A 155 7.90 -0.53 5.70
CA GLU A 155 8.71 -1.19 4.67
C GLU A 155 9.28 -2.56 5.10
N PRO A 156 8.44 -3.54 5.49
CA PRO A 156 8.89 -4.81 6.08
C PRO A 156 9.71 -5.69 5.13
N THR A 157 9.55 -5.51 3.86
CA THR A 157 10.08 -6.36 2.79
C THR A 157 11.26 -5.73 2.05
N ALA A 158 11.66 -4.51 2.45
CA ALA A 158 12.79 -3.82 1.84
C ALA A 158 14.08 -4.64 1.96
N GLY A 159 14.75 -4.87 0.81
CA GLY A 159 16.00 -5.62 0.76
C GLY A 159 15.87 -7.15 0.97
N LEU A 160 14.65 -7.70 0.96
CA LEU A 160 14.42 -9.13 1.05
C LEU A 160 14.31 -9.78 -0.33
N ASP A 161 14.74 -11.02 -0.42
CA ASP A 161 14.52 -11.86 -1.60
C ASP A 161 13.01 -12.17 -1.82
N PRO A 162 12.59 -12.52 -3.05
CA PRO A 162 11.18 -12.76 -3.37
C PRO A 162 10.52 -13.86 -2.54
N MET A 163 11.24 -14.94 -2.22
CA MET A 163 10.70 -16.06 -1.42
C MET A 163 10.40 -15.63 0.01
N LEU A 164 11.30 -14.86 0.60
CA LEU A 164 11.15 -14.37 1.95
C LEU A 164 10.05 -13.30 2.03
N ARG A 165 9.93 -12.45 1.01
CA ARG A 165 8.84 -11.49 0.88
C ARG A 165 7.47 -12.18 0.89
N GLN A 166 7.30 -13.22 0.07
CA GLN A 166 6.07 -14.01 0.04
C GLN A 166 5.72 -14.62 1.41
N LYS A 167 6.72 -15.13 2.16
CA LYS A 167 6.51 -15.68 3.51
C LYS A 167 6.00 -14.62 4.48
N ILE A 168 6.55 -13.41 4.46
CA ILE A 168 6.09 -12.31 5.32
C ILE A 168 4.64 -11.93 4.98
N TRP A 169 4.31 -11.81 3.69
CA TRP A 169 2.94 -11.49 3.27
C TRP A 169 1.96 -12.61 3.59
N ALA A 170 2.37 -13.88 3.50
CA ALA A 170 1.56 -15.01 3.95
C ALA A 170 1.24 -14.91 5.45
N GLU A 171 2.20 -14.49 6.27
CA GLU A 171 1.98 -14.28 7.71
C GLU A 171 1.06 -13.08 7.99
N PHE A 172 1.19 -11.98 7.24
CA PHE A 172 0.27 -10.84 7.38
C PHE A 172 -1.18 -11.25 7.05
N ARG A 173 -1.40 -12.04 6.00
CA ARG A 173 -2.72 -12.57 5.68
C ARG A 173 -3.27 -13.47 6.80
N ARG A 174 -2.43 -14.33 7.37
CA ARG A 174 -2.81 -15.17 8.52
C ARG A 174 -3.19 -14.34 9.74
N LEU A 175 -2.46 -13.25 10.04
CA LEU A 175 -2.81 -12.33 11.12
C LEU A 175 -4.17 -11.65 10.86
N ARG A 176 -4.45 -11.28 9.62
CA ARG A 176 -5.74 -10.74 9.20
C ARG A 176 -6.88 -11.75 9.38
N GLU A 177 -6.67 -13.05 9.06
CA GLU A 177 -7.66 -14.12 9.27
C GLU A 177 -8.08 -14.24 10.75
N VAL A 178 -7.15 -14.00 11.68
CA VAL A 178 -7.44 -13.92 13.12
C VAL A 178 -7.84 -12.51 13.59
N ARG A 179 -8.36 -11.70 12.68
CA ARG A 179 -8.92 -10.36 12.95
C ARG A 179 -7.90 -9.34 13.47
N ARG A 180 -6.61 -9.46 13.14
CA ARG A 180 -5.62 -8.40 13.38
C ARG A 180 -5.72 -7.37 12.26
N THR A 181 -5.53 -6.10 12.62
CA THR A 181 -5.47 -4.99 11.67
C THR A 181 -4.03 -4.66 11.38
N LEU A 182 -3.69 -4.48 10.12
CA LEU A 182 -2.33 -4.15 9.68
C LEU A 182 -2.34 -2.87 8.85
N VAL A 183 -1.38 -2.00 9.10
CA VAL A 183 -1.06 -0.85 8.23
C VAL A 183 0.38 -1.05 7.79
N VAL A 184 0.57 -1.37 6.52
CA VAL A 184 1.86 -1.75 5.94
C VAL A 184 2.26 -0.72 4.91
N THR A 185 3.40 -0.06 5.10
CA THR A 185 3.96 0.79 4.05
C THR A 185 4.91 0.00 3.17
N THR A 186 4.93 0.28 1.89
CA THR A 186 5.87 -0.32 0.96
C THR A 186 6.14 0.61 -0.23
N GLN A 187 7.32 0.49 -0.82
CA GLN A 187 7.67 1.07 -2.11
C GLN A 187 7.49 0.06 -3.27
N TYR A 188 7.26 -1.22 -2.96
CA TYR A 188 7.00 -2.25 -3.96
C TYR A 188 5.52 -2.28 -4.32
N VAL A 189 5.20 -1.69 -5.45
CA VAL A 189 3.80 -1.46 -5.87
C VAL A 189 3.05 -2.78 -6.06
N GLY A 190 3.69 -3.83 -6.55
CA GLY A 190 3.10 -5.16 -6.70
C GLY A 190 2.61 -5.80 -5.38
N GLU A 191 3.06 -5.29 -4.22
CA GLU A 191 2.57 -5.76 -2.92
C GLU A 191 1.12 -5.31 -2.62
N ALA A 192 0.57 -4.39 -3.40
CA ALA A 192 -0.84 -4.00 -3.38
C ALA A 192 -1.79 -5.20 -3.41
N GLU A 193 -1.46 -6.23 -4.18
CA GLU A 193 -2.28 -7.43 -4.37
C GLU A 193 -2.54 -8.21 -3.06
N TYR A 194 -1.70 -8.00 -2.05
CA TYR A 194 -1.85 -8.67 -0.77
C TYR A 194 -2.71 -7.91 0.24
N CYS A 195 -3.15 -6.70 -0.10
CA CYS A 195 -3.88 -5.80 0.77
C CYS A 195 -5.39 -5.87 0.52
N ASP A 196 -6.20 -5.58 1.55
CA ASP A 196 -7.66 -5.44 1.40
C ASP A 196 -8.03 -4.06 0.84
N THR A 197 -7.25 -3.05 1.22
CA THR A 197 -7.37 -1.67 0.75
C THR A 197 -5.98 -1.10 0.56
N VAL A 198 -5.83 -0.26 -0.43
CA VAL A 198 -4.56 0.40 -0.76
C VAL A 198 -4.75 1.90 -0.77
N ALA A 199 -3.91 2.59 -0.01
CA ALA A 199 -3.74 4.03 -0.06
C ALA A 199 -2.52 4.36 -0.95
N VAL A 200 -2.75 5.01 -2.06
CA VAL A 200 -1.70 5.47 -2.97
C VAL A 200 -1.28 6.87 -2.58
N LEU A 201 -0.03 7.04 -2.19
CA LEU A 201 0.53 8.34 -1.79
C LEU A 201 1.55 8.84 -2.82
N ALA A 202 1.38 10.09 -3.26
CA ALA A 202 2.37 10.83 -4.02
C ALA A 202 2.42 12.28 -3.53
N HIS A 203 3.61 12.89 -3.50
CA HIS A 203 3.82 14.30 -3.10
C HIS A 203 3.18 14.69 -1.75
N GLY A 204 3.14 13.75 -0.80
CA GLY A 204 2.50 13.96 0.51
C GLY A 204 0.97 13.93 0.49
N ARG A 205 0.33 13.64 -0.63
CA ARG A 205 -1.13 13.58 -0.80
C ARG A 205 -1.63 12.14 -0.98
N LEU A 206 -2.85 11.91 -0.60
CA LEU A 206 -3.58 10.67 -0.89
C LEU A 206 -4.19 10.79 -2.30
N ILE A 207 -3.66 10.04 -3.25
CA ILE A 207 -4.10 10.05 -4.66
C ILE A 207 -5.32 9.15 -4.84
N ALA A 208 -5.28 7.95 -4.24
CA ALA A 208 -6.37 7.00 -4.31
C ALA A 208 -6.44 6.16 -3.04
N LEU A 209 -7.65 5.71 -2.69
CA LEU A 209 -7.92 4.79 -1.58
C LEU A 209 -9.01 3.82 -2.02
N ALA A 210 -8.64 2.61 -2.37
CA ALA A 210 -9.58 1.60 -2.86
C ALA A 210 -9.04 0.17 -2.68
N ALA A 211 -9.87 -0.83 -2.95
CA ALA A 211 -9.41 -2.21 -3.09
C ALA A 211 -8.52 -2.34 -4.34
N PRO A 212 -7.60 -3.33 -4.38
CA PRO A 212 -6.69 -3.50 -5.50
C PRO A 212 -7.37 -3.53 -6.88
N GLU A 213 -8.47 -4.27 -7.03
CA GLU A 213 -9.19 -4.36 -8.30
C GLU A 213 -9.85 -3.03 -8.70
N ASP A 214 -10.37 -2.27 -7.72
CA ASP A 214 -10.95 -0.95 -7.98
C ASP A 214 -9.88 0.06 -8.42
N LEU A 215 -8.64 -0.05 -7.89
CA LEU A 215 -7.52 0.78 -8.35
C LEU A 215 -7.17 0.50 -9.81
N ARG A 216 -7.23 -0.77 -10.25
CA ARG A 216 -7.04 -1.11 -11.67
C ARG A 216 -8.09 -0.45 -12.56
N ARG A 217 -9.37 -0.54 -12.15
CA ARG A 217 -10.47 0.12 -12.88
C ARG A 217 -10.33 1.64 -12.90
N MET A 218 -9.92 2.25 -11.78
CA MET A 218 -9.70 3.70 -11.70
C MET A 218 -8.57 4.15 -12.64
N ALA A 219 -7.43 3.44 -12.65
CA ALA A 219 -6.28 3.80 -13.45
C ALA A 219 -6.55 3.72 -14.96
N LEU A 220 -7.26 2.69 -15.41
CA LEU A 220 -7.53 2.46 -16.82
C LEU A 220 -8.83 3.07 -17.32
N GLY A 221 -9.67 3.58 -16.41
CA GLY A 221 -10.98 4.15 -16.76
C GLY A 221 -12.08 3.10 -16.99
N GLY A 222 -11.84 1.84 -16.64
CA GLY A 222 -12.78 0.72 -16.79
C GLY A 222 -12.11 -0.64 -16.73
N GLU A 223 -12.84 -1.68 -17.07
CA GLU A 223 -12.31 -3.02 -17.33
C GLU A 223 -11.74 -3.08 -18.75
N VAL A 224 -10.66 -3.82 -18.95
CA VAL A 224 -9.96 -3.83 -20.23
C VAL A 224 -9.96 -5.23 -20.84
N LEU A 225 -10.37 -5.30 -22.09
CA LEU A 225 -10.26 -6.50 -22.91
C LEU A 225 -9.02 -6.37 -23.81
N GLU A 226 -8.15 -7.36 -23.78
CA GLU A 226 -7.07 -7.53 -24.74
C GLU A 226 -7.55 -8.41 -25.88
N ILE A 227 -7.43 -7.92 -27.11
CA ILE A 227 -7.90 -8.62 -28.31
C ILE A 227 -6.76 -8.69 -29.32
N GLU A 228 -6.48 -9.90 -29.79
CA GLU A 228 -5.56 -10.13 -30.89
C GLU A 228 -6.33 -10.63 -32.11
N THR A 229 -6.03 -10.07 -33.28
CA THR A 229 -6.71 -10.38 -34.54
C THR A 229 -5.73 -10.87 -35.61
N THR A 230 -6.24 -11.55 -36.65
CA THR A 230 -5.42 -12.05 -37.78
C THR A 230 -4.88 -10.92 -38.66
N GLN A 231 -5.58 -9.79 -38.70
CA GLN A 231 -5.21 -8.64 -39.56
C GLN A 231 -5.49 -7.32 -38.79
N ALA A 232 -4.79 -6.27 -39.19
CA ALA A 232 -5.04 -4.93 -38.69
C ALA A 232 -6.38 -4.40 -39.20
N PHE A 233 -7.07 -3.61 -38.38
CA PHE A 233 -8.31 -2.93 -38.75
C PHE A 233 -8.40 -1.58 -38.06
N ASP A 234 -9.37 -0.75 -38.48
CA ASP A 234 -9.64 0.53 -37.87
C ASP A 234 -10.36 0.32 -36.52
N ALA A 235 -9.65 0.60 -35.44
CA ALA A 235 -10.16 0.47 -34.08
C ALA A 235 -11.37 1.34 -33.77
N ALA A 236 -11.60 2.44 -34.52
CA ALA A 236 -12.73 3.35 -34.33
C ALA A 236 -14.09 2.65 -34.45
N MET A 237 -14.18 1.54 -35.18
CA MET A 237 -15.40 0.74 -35.28
C MET A 237 -15.82 0.16 -33.91
N LEU A 238 -14.88 -0.13 -33.02
CA LEU A 238 -15.17 -0.68 -31.69
C LEU A 238 -15.65 0.38 -30.71
N GLU A 239 -15.31 1.64 -30.92
CA GLU A 239 -15.80 2.74 -30.07
C GLU A 239 -17.32 2.95 -30.18
N GLN A 240 -17.92 2.43 -31.26
CA GLN A 240 -19.38 2.48 -31.45
C GLN A 240 -20.12 1.32 -30.78
N VAL A 241 -19.39 0.35 -30.23
CA VAL A 241 -20.00 -0.82 -29.57
C VAL A 241 -20.53 -0.40 -28.19
N PRO A 242 -21.82 -0.68 -27.87
CA PRO A 242 -22.36 -0.35 -26.55
C PRO A 242 -21.58 -0.99 -25.42
N GLY A 243 -21.19 -0.17 -24.43
CA GLY A 243 -20.36 -0.58 -23.30
C GLY A 243 -18.84 -0.41 -23.50
N VAL A 244 -18.41 0.03 -24.70
CA VAL A 244 -17.02 0.43 -24.97
C VAL A 244 -16.87 1.93 -24.66
N ARG A 245 -15.86 2.27 -23.86
CA ARG A 245 -15.50 3.65 -23.50
C ARG A 245 -14.41 4.21 -24.40
N ALA A 246 -13.40 3.40 -24.67
CA ALA A 246 -12.26 3.78 -25.49
C ALA A 246 -11.57 2.54 -26.04
N VAL A 247 -10.82 2.73 -27.11
CA VAL A 247 -9.97 1.68 -27.70
C VAL A 247 -8.55 2.22 -27.84
N ARG A 248 -7.58 1.47 -27.33
CA ARG A 248 -6.15 1.76 -27.49
C ARG A 248 -5.53 0.66 -28.35
N GLN A 249 -4.93 1.03 -29.44
CA GLN A 249 -4.18 0.10 -30.27
C GLN A 249 -2.72 0.02 -29.77
N SER A 250 -2.32 -1.11 -29.20
CA SER A 250 -0.96 -1.33 -28.69
C SER A 250 0.00 -1.82 -29.79
N ALA A 251 -0.54 -2.53 -30.79
CA ALA A 251 0.18 -2.97 -31.99
C ALA A 251 -0.81 -3.13 -33.16
N PRO A 252 -0.35 -3.32 -34.43
CA PRO A 252 -1.23 -3.40 -35.59
C PRO A 252 -2.39 -4.40 -35.49
N ARG A 253 -2.24 -5.45 -34.67
CA ARG A 253 -3.23 -6.52 -34.49
C ARG A 253 -3.62 -6.73 -33.03
N HIS A 254 -3.16 -5.86 -32.10
CA HIS A 254 -3.42 -5.93 -30.67
C HIS A 254 -4.18 -4.68 -30.22
N PHE A 255 -5.32 -4.89 -29.59
CA PHE A 255 -6.23 -3.85 -29.17
C PHE A 255 -6.55 -4.02 -27.68
N LEU A 256 -6.52 -2.92 -26.95
CA LEU A 256 -7.01 -2.82 -25.57
C LEU A 256 -8.33 -2.05 -25.62
N VAL A 257 -9.42 -2.75 -25.35
CA VAL A 257 -10.78 -2.19 -25.38
C VAL A 257 -11.22 -1.92 -23.94
N ILE A 258 -11.35 -0.66 -23.58
CA ILE A 258 -11.77 -0.20 -22.25
C ILE A 258 -13.29 -0.21 -22.22
N THR A 259 -13.86 -0.88 -21.23
CA THR A 259 -15.30 -1.14 -21.12
C THR A 259 -15.83 -0.85 -19.72
N ASP A 260 -17.14 -0.70 -19.60
CA ASP A 260 -17.82 -0.62 -18.30
C ASP A 260 -17.80 -1.97 -17.56
N ASP A 261 -18.09 -3.03 -18.30
CA ASP A 261 -18.13 -4.42 -17.84
C ASP A 261 -17.61 -5.31 -18.97
N ALA A 262 -16.48 -5.98 -18.72
CA ALA A 262 -15.81 -6.82 -19.71
C ALA A 262 -16.67 -8.04 -20.08
N GLY A 263 -17.40 -8.61 -19.12
CA GLY A 263 -18.26 -9.78 -19.34
C GLY A 263 -19.40 -9.48 -20.29
N GLU A 264 -20.03 -8.31 -20.15
CA GLU A 264 -21.11 -7.87 -21.04
C GLU A 264 -20.61 -7.36 -22.40
N ALA A 265 -19.47 -6.69 -22.43
CA ALA A 265 -18.93 -6.09 -23.64
C ALA A 265 -18.28 -7.12 -24.58
N THR A 266 -17.62 -8.15 -24.05
CA THR A 266 -16.87 -9.15 -24.85
C THR A 266 -17.68 -9.74 -25.99
N PRO A 267 -18.90 -10.29 -25.80
CA PRO A 267 -19.66 -10.86 -26.91
C PRO A 267 -19.98 -9.84 -28.01
N ARG A 268 -20.30 -8.59 -27.63
CA ARG A 268 -20.65 -7.51 -28.55
C ARG A 268 -19.43 -7.07 -29.38
N VAL A 269 -18.28 -6.93 -28.73
CA VAL A 269 -17.02 -6.57 -29.37
C VAL A 269 -16.58 -7.66 -30.35
N LEU A 270 -16.62 -8.93 -29.93
CA LEU A 270 -16.30 -10.06 -30.79
C LEU A 270 -17.23 -10.14 -32.01
N GLN A 271 -18.53 -9.92 -31.81
CA GLN A 271 -19.51 -9.90 -32.90
C GLN A 271 -19.26 -8.76 -33.88
N ALA A 272 -18.86 -7.58 -33.41
CA ALA A 272 -18.52 -6.43 -34.26
C ALA A 272 -17.28 -6.74 -35.12
N ILE A 273 -16.23 -7.33 -34.56
CA ILE A 273 -15.01 -7.73 -35.28
C ILE A 273 -15.32 -8.81 -36.33
N GLN A 274 -16.05 -9.85 -35.94
CA GLN A 274 -16.45 -10.93 -36.86
C GLN A 274 -17.39 -10.42 -37.98
N GLY A 275 -18.30 -9.51 -37.66
CA GLY A 275 -19.19 -8.86 -38.63
C GLY A 275 -18.42 -8.05 -39.68
N ALA A 276 -17.22 -7.58 -39.39
CA ALA A 276 -16.32 -6.93 -40.33
C ALA A 276 -15.45 -7.94 -41.13
N GLY A 277 -15.66 -9.24 -40.94
CA GLY A 277 -14.92 -10.29 -41.64
C GLY A 277 -13.50 -10.51 -41.07
N ILE A 278 -13.25 -10.12 -39.84
CA ILE A 278 -11.97 -10.23 -39.16
C ILE A 278 -12.02 -11.39 -38.18
N GLU A 279 -11.03 -12.26 -38.24
CA GLU A 279 -10.90 -13.38 -37.31
C GLU A 279 -10.14 -12.94 -36.04
N VAL A 280 -10.70 -13.29 -34.87
CA VAL A 280 -10.09 -13.05 -33.58
C VAL A 280 -9.25 -14.26 -33.18
N LEU A 281 -7.97 -14.03 -32.91
CA LEU A 281 -7.02 -15.06 -32.47
C LEU A 281 -7.13 -15.31 -30.96
N SER A 282 -7.23 -14.24 -30.19
CA SER A 282 -7.41 -14.31 -28.73
C SER A 282 -8.25 -13.17 -28.21
N SER A 283 -8.98 -13.41 -27.14
CA SER A 283 -9.69 -12.41 -26.36
C SER A 283 -9.60 -12.77 -24.87
N SER A 284 -9.04 -11.90 -24.08
CA SER A 284 -8.89 -12.09 -22.63
C SER A 284 -9.06 -10.78 -21.88
N GLU A 285 -9.42 -10.89 -20.60
CA GLU A 285 -9.38 -9.73 -19.69
C GLU A 285 -7.91 -9.32 -19.49
N TYR A 286 -7.58 -8.07 -19.82
CA TYR A 286 -6.27 -7.50 -19.55
C TYR A 286 -6.15 -7.06 -18.10
N ARG A 287 -5.20 -7.64 -17.39
CA ARG A 287 -4.89 -7.27 -16.01
C ARG A 287 -3.55 -6.55 -15.96
N PRO A 288 -3.55 -5.20 -15.90
CA PRO A 288 -2.31 -4.46 -15.80
C PRO A 288 -1.55 -4.82 -14.53
N SER A 289 -0.24 -4.76 -14.60
CA SER A 289 0.61 -4.82 -13.41
C SER A 289 0.31 -3.64 -12.49
N PHE A 290 0.55 -3.80 -11.18
CA PHE A 290 0.37 -2.68 -10.26
C PHE A 290 1.36 -1.54 -10.52
N ASP A 291 2.50 -1.80 -11.15
CA ASP A 291 3.44 -0.75 -11.57
C ASP A 291 2.80 0.16 -12.65
N GLU A 292 2.08 -0.42 -13.61
CA GLU A 292 1.32 0.34 -14.61
C GLU A 292 0.16 1.11 -13.99
N VAL A 293 -0.63 0.45 -13.13
CA VAL A 293 -1.73 1.09 -12.37
C VAL A 293 -1.23 2.30 -11.58
N PHE A 294 -0.11 2.13 -10.88
CA PHE A 294 0.47 3.19 -10.08
C PHE A 294 0.95 4.36 -10.94
N ALA A 295 1.63 4.06 -12.05
CA ALA A 295 2.12 5.08 -12.97
C ALA A 295 0.98 5.93 -13.54
N GLU A 296 -0.12 5.30 -13.96
CA GLU A 296 -1.30 6.01 -14.48
C GLU A 296 -1.98 6.87 -13.39
N LEU A 297 -2.17 6.32 -12.17
CA LEU A 297 -2.77 7.09 -11.07
C LEU A 297 -1.93 8.30 -10.68
N VAL A 298 -0.61 8.18 -10.67
CA VAL A 298 0.29 9.30 -10.36
C VAL A 298 0.29 10.32 -11.50
N ALA A 299 0.33 9.88 -12.76
CA ALA A 299 0.28 10.77 -13.92
C ALA A 299 -1.01 11.61 -13.94
N HIS A 300 -2.17 11.01 -13.65
CA HIS A 300 -3.42 11.75 -13.52
C HIS A 300 -3.36 12.79 -12.39
N ALA A 301 -2.81 12.43 -11.23
CA ALA A 301 -2.68 13.34 -10.10
C ALA A 301 -1.70 14.50 -10.36
N ASP A 302 -0.63 14.28 -11.12
CA ASP A 302 0.33 15.31 -11.50
C ASP A 302 -0.29 16.34 -12.44
N VAL A 303 -1.15 15.92 -13.36
CA VAL A 303 -1.93 16.83 -14.24
C VAL A 303 -2.86 17.71 -13.42
N ASP A 304 -3.63 17.12 -12.50
CA ASP A 304 -4.55 17.85 -11.62
C ASP A 304 -3.81 18.83 -10.71
N HIS A 305 -2.65 18.42 -10.17
CA HIS A 305 -1.83 19.28 -9.32
C HIS A 305 -1.26 20.48 -10.08
N SER A 306 -0.81 20.27 -11.32
CA SER A 306 -0.28 21.35 -12.17
C SER A 306 -1.35 22.39 -12.49
N ALA A 307 -2.58 21.95 -12.77
CA ALA A 307 -3.72 22.83 -13.01
C ALA A 307 -4.11 23.65 -11.76
N GLU A 308 -4.13 23.01 -10.57
CA GLU A 308 -4.39 23.70 -9.29
C GLU A 308 -3.32 24.75 -8.93
N GLU A 309 -2.04 24.47 -9.20
CA GLU A 309 -0.96 25.43 -8.95
C GLU A 309 -1.02 26.62 -9.90
N GLU A 310 -1.39 26.40 -11.15
CA GLU A 310 -1.52 27.46 -12.15
C GLU A 310 -2.68 28.41 -11.81
N ASP A 311 -3.81 27.84 -11.39
CA ASP A 311 -4.99 28.61 -10.93
C ASP A 311 -4.69 29.43 -9.66
N ARG A 312 -3.93 28.88 -8.71
CA ARG A 312 -3.47 29.62 -7.51
C ARG A 312 -2.52 30.75 -7.86
N ARG A 313 -1.62 30.57 -8.82
CA ARG A 313 -0.70 31.62 -9.31
C ARG A 313 -1.46 32.74 -10.01
N VAL A 314 -2.45 32.41 -10.82
CA VAL A 314 -3.32 33.37 -11.52
C VAL A 314 -4.19 34.14 -10.52
N SER A 315 -4.78 33.47 -9.55
CA SER A 315 -5.59 34.10 -8.49
C SER A 315 -4.79 35.05 -7.62
N ASN A 316 -3.56 34.66 -7.25
CA ASN A 316 -2.67 35.49 -6.43
C ASN A 316 -2.19 36.76 -7.20
N ARG A 317 -1.93 36.62 -8.51
CA ARG A 317 -1.61 37.78 -9.38
C ARG A 317 -2.78 38.75 -9.51
N ARG A 318 -4.04 38.22 -9.59
CA ARG A 318 -5.24 39.08 -9.63
C ARG A 318 -5.54 39.76 -8.29
N GLY A 319 -5.20 39.12 -7.16
CA GLY A 319 -5.34 39.68 -5.82
C GLY A 319 -4.37 40.85 -5.58
N VAL A 320 -3.12 40.72 -6.02
CA VAL A 320 -2.10 41.76 -5.90
C VAL A 320 -2.42 42.98 -6.83
N ALA A 321 -2.97 42.72 -8.03
CA ALA A 321 -3.37 43.79 -8.98
C ALA A 321 -4.63 44.57 -8.55
N ARG A 322 -5.41 44.05 -7.60
CA ARG A 322 -6.58 44.77 -7.01
C ARG A 322 -6.25 45.55 -5.73
N ALA A 323 -5.06 45.29 -5.13
CA ALA A 323 -4.63 45.93 -3.89
C ALA A 323 -3.61 47.09 -4.15
N ALA A 324 -3.21 47.31 -5.38
CA ALA A 324 -2.43 48.45 -5.88
C ALA A 324 -3.34 49.43 -6.64
#